data_b9743e8ad26baa8c993d7a5d6aa37363
#
_entry.id   b9743e8ad26baa8c993d7a5d6aa37363
#
_cell.length_a   1.000
_cell.length_b   1.000
_cell.length_c   1.000
_cell.angle_alpha   90.00
_cell.angle_beta   90.00
_cell.angle_gamma   90.00
#
_symmetry.space_group_name_H-M   'P 1'
#
loop_
_entity.id
_entity.type
_entity.pdbx_description
1 polymer ?
#
loop_
_entity_poly.entity_id
_entity_poly.type
_entity_poly.pdbx_seq_one_letter_code
_entity_poly.pdbx_strand_id
1 'polypeptide(L)'
;AVIHFDLLRFFAVHVTSTDEVAKARAIPYVTEYDFKVTPYSSVEEIYSKVIAELKRAEAYLSEDEVLMPAERVGNENGFTGARVLHFNLYGAQATLARVYWMKGDLDSARIYADKVIRSNKFRFASKTSLNTFMQKTVSMEETIWGLYNAEVYSDWLTQHVRRQGLGDLTTDFKSIYAYEGPTGKKDYRLDNWFGTYNRSGTPVDILVKVMGNVSDTTSLTTSYNGGPYLGTSMIRIPEMYYIMSEALLATGNAEGAMEYLDAVVDARGMEKFADRTPLVDITLSDIMVERRKEFI
;
A
#
# COMPACT_ATOMS: atom_id res chain seq x y z
N ALA A 1 -5.67 5.44 17.01
CA ALA A 1 -5.39 4.05 16.60
C ALA A 1 -4.25 3.98 15.56
N VAL A 2 -4.41 4.56 14.37
CA VAL A 2 -3.43 4.42 13.26
C VAL A 2 -2.02 4.82 13.67
N ILE A 3 -1.84 6.02 14.24
CA ILE A 3 -0.52 6.52 14.68
C ILE A 3 0.11 5.58 15.71
N HIS A 4 -0.65 5.09 16.69
CA HIS A 4 -0.12 4.14 17.68
C HIS A 4 0.27 2.80 17.04
N PHE A 5 -0.46 2.34 16.04
CA PHE A 5 -0.09 1.15 15.29
C PHE A 5 1.21 1.35 14.50
N ASP A 6 1.40 2.51 13.87
CA ASP A 6 2.65 2.82 13.19
C ASP A 6 3.82 2.95 14.16
N LEU A 7 3.63 3.62 15.31
CA LEU A 7 4.65 3.68 16.36
C LEU A 7 5.00 2.29 16.91
N LEU A 8 4.01 1.41 17.08
CA LEU A 8 4.26 0.02 17.46
C LEU A 8 5.19 -0.68 16.46
N ARG A 9 4.90 -0.55 15.16
CA ARG A 9 5.70 -1.18 14.09
C ARG A 9 7.13 -0.65 14.01
N PHE A 10 7.34 0.61 14.33
CA PHE A 10 8.67 1.24 14.24
C PHE A 10 9.52 1.03 15.48
N PHE A 11 8.93 0.93 16.66
CA PHE A 11 9.65 1.02 17.92
C PHE A 11 9.54 -0.19 18.84
N ALA A 12 8.77 -1.21 18.45
CA ALA A 12 8.62 -2.42 19.26
C ALA A 12 8.71 -3.69 18.41
N VAL A 13 9.03 -4.81 19.08
CA VAL A 13 8.84 -6.13 18.49
C VAL A 13 7.33 -6.39 18.48
N HIS A 14 6.72 -6.35 17.31
CA HIS A 14 5.27 -6.25 17.17
C HIS A 14 4.61 -7.51 16.58
N VAL A 15 5.39 -8.47 16.12
CA VAL A 15 4.85 -9.74 15.61
C VAL A 15 4.59 -10.65 16.80
N THR A 16 3.32 -10.91 17.09
CA THR A 16 2.89 -11.67 18.27
C THR A 16 2.90 -13.18 18.01
N SER A 17 4.06 -13.72 17.69
CA SER A 17 4.20 -15.16 17.47
C SER A 17 4.30 -15.98 18.76
N THR A 18 4.59 -15.34 19.89
CA THR A 18 4.76 -15.97 21.20
C THR A 18 4.16 -15.12 22.32
N ASP A 19 3.80 -15.77 23.44
CA ASP A 19 3.35 -15.09 24.66
C ASP A 19 4.40 -14.11 25.22
N GLU A 20 5.67 -14.38 25.02
CA GLU A 20 6.74 -13.49 25.44
C GLU A 20 6.70 -12.17 24.69
N VAL A 21 6.56 -12.22 23.37
CA VAL A 21 6.44 -11.03 22.53
C VAL A 21 5.15 -10.27 22.83
N ALA A 22 4.04 -10.96 23.03
CA ALA A 22 2.77 -10.32 23.37
C ALA A 22 2.85 -9.51 24.67
N LYS A 23 3.59 -10.00 25.67
CA LYS A 23 3.82 -9.34 26.97
C LYS A 23 4.97 -8.34 26.98
N ALA A 24 5.77 -8.30 25.90
CA ALA A 24 6.91 -7.38 25.81
C ALA A 24 6.45 -5.92 25.93
N ARG A 25 7.28 -5.13 26.61
CA ARG A 25 7.08 -3.68 26.71
C ARG A 25 7.19 -3.04 25.34
N ALA A 26 6.14 -2.28 24.95
CA ALA A 26 6.06 -1.64 23.65
C ALA A 26 6.17 -0.12 23.74
N ILE A 27 5.07 0.58 23.60
CA ILE A 27 4.99 2.04 23.52
C ILE A 27 3.95 2.59 24.51
N PRO A 28 4.02 3.86 24.91
CA PRO A 28 2.92 4.52 25.62
C PRO A 28 1.71 4.68 24.69
N TYR A 29 0.51 4.41 25.20
CA TYR A 29 -0.73 4.67 24.47
C TYR A 29 -1.34 5.99 24.93
N VAL A 30 -0.95 7.09 24.28
CA VAL A 30 -1.36 8.45 24.65
C VAL A 30 -2.70 8.77 23.99
N THR A 31 -3.71 9.08 24.79
CA THR A 31 -5.07 9.44 24.32
C THR A 31 -5.44 10.90 24.56
N GLU A 32 -4.70 11.59 25.43
CA GLU A 32 -4.95 12.97 25.81
C GLU A 32 -3.65 13.78 25.81
N TYR A 33 -3.75 15.05 25.48
CA TYR A 33 -2.65 15.98 25.61
C TYR A 33 -2.56 16.42 27.09
N ASP A 34 -1.60 15.83 27.82
CA ASP A 34 -1.38 16.07 29.24
C ASP A 34 0.12 16.12 29.54
N PHE A 35 0.49 16.77 30.64
CA PHE A 35 1.86 16.75 31.18
C PHE A 35 2.17 15.49 32.00
N LYS A 36 1.19 14.61 32.20
CA LYS A 36 1.38 13.34 32.92
C LYS A 36 2.16 12.35 32.05
N VAL A 37 3.04 11.61 32.72
CA VAL A 37 3.77 10.51 32.08
C VAL A 37 2.78 9.37 31.80
N THR A 38 2.59 9.05 30.54
CA THR A 38 1.83 7.86 30.15
C THR A 38 2.71 6.63 30.28
N PRO A 39 2.30 5.60 31.04
CA PRO A 39 3.07 4.38 31.16
C PRO A 39 3.12 3.61 29.83
N TYR A 40 4.17 2.80 29.69
CA TYR A 40 4.28 1.90 28.55
C TYR A 40 3.21 0.79 28.64
N SER A 41 2.60 0.49 27.53
CA SER A 41 1.74 -0.68 27.37
C SER A 41 2.53 -1.87 26.80
N SER A 42 2.00 -3.07 26.96
CA SER A 42 2.51 -4.24 26.26
C SER A 42 2.09 -4.26 24.79
N VAL A 43 2.73 -5.09 23.99
CA VAL A 43 2.39 -5.28 22.58
C VAL A 43 0.90 -5.69 22.43
N GLU A 44 0.45 -6.67 23.24
CA GLU A 44 -0.93 -7.15 23.21
C GLU A 44 -1.94 -6.07 23.63
N GLU A 45 -1.61 -5.26 24.65
CA GLU A 45 -2.46 -4.14 25.05
C GLU A 45 -2.59 -3.09 23.94
N ILE A 46 -1.50 -2.79 23.20
CA ILE A 46 -1.55 -1.87 22.06
C ILE A 46 -2.44 -2.44 20.97
N TYR A 47 -2.25 -3.70 20.56
CA TYR A 47 -3.12 -4.33 19.56
C TYR A 47 -4.58 -4.30 19.99
N SER A 48 -4.88 -4.64 21.24
CA SER A 48 -6.25 -4.66 21.76
C SER A 48 -6.92 -3.29 21.68
N LYS A 49 -6.20 -2.23 22.08
CA LYS A 49 -6.69 -0.84 22.02
C LYS A 49 -6.87 -0.37 20.57
N VAL A 50 -5.89 -0.62 19.71
CA VAL A 50 -5.94 -0.24 18.28
C VAL A 50 -7.12 -0.91 17.59
N ILE A 51 -7.31 -2.21 17.79
CA ILE A 51 -8.42 -2.98 17.20
C ILE A 51 -9.77 -2.45 17.70
N ALA A 52 -9.89 -2.22 19.01
CA ALA A 52 -11.14 -1.70 19.59
C ALA A 52 -11.50 -0.32 19.03
N GLU A 53 -10.52 0.58 18.90
CA GLU A 53 -10.75 1.92 18.33
C GLU A 53 -11.08 1.86 16.84
N LEU A 54 -10.41 1.01 16.07
CA LEU A 54 -10.70 0.86 14.63
C LEU A 54 -12.09 0.26 14.38
N LYS A 55 -12.53 -0.69 15.21
CA LYS A 55 -13.92 -1.22 15.15
C LYS A 55 -14.96 -0.15 15.49
N ARG A 56 -14.66 0.73 16.45
CA ARG A 56 -15.51 1.88 16.72
C ARG A 56 -15.55 2.86 15.55
N ALA A 57 -14.38 3.11 14.92
CA ALA A 57 -14.31 3.95 13.73
C ALA A 57 -15.10 3.34 12.57
N GLU A 58 -15.01 2.02 12.34
CA GLU A 58 -15.83 1.30 11.34
C GLU A 58 -17.33 1.58 11.56
N ALA A 59 -17.80 1.49 12.81
CA ALA A 59 -19.21 1.74 13.13
C ALA A 59 -19.62 3.21 12.89
N TYR A 60 -18.78 4.18 13.25
CA TYR A 60 -19.08 5.60 13.05
C TYR A 60 -19.02 6.05 11.57
N LEU A 61 -18.27 5.34 10.74
CA LEU A 61 -18.05 5.67 9.34
C LEU A 61 -18.98 4.86 8.39
N SER A 62 -19.98 4.17 8.92
CA SER A 62 -20.86 3.29 8.13
C SER A 62 -21.58 4.00 6.97
N GLU A 63 -21.87 5.29 7.08
CA GLU A 63 -22.48 6.09 6.01
C GLU A 63 -21.61 6.18 4.75
N ASP A 64 -20.30 5.92 4.83
CA ASP A 64 -19.41 5.93 3.68
C ASP A 64 -19.77 4.85 2.63
N GLU A 65 -20.50 3.83 2.99
CA GLU A 65 -21.04 2.86 2.02
C GLU A 65 -21.88 3.56 0.93
N VAL A 66 -22.63 4.59 1.33
CA VAL A 66 -23.47 5.38 0.43
C VAL A 66 -22.71 6.58 -0.12
N LEU A 67 -21.91 7.25 0.71
CA LEU A 67 -21.23 8.49 0.33
C LEU A 67 -20.08 8.29 -0.65
N MET A 68 -19.42 7.14 -0.64
CA MET A 68 -18.30 6.87 -1.53
C MET A 68 -18.78 6.19 -2.82
N PRO A 69 -18.67 6.83 -3.99
CA PRO A 69 -19.01 6.20 -5.25
C PRO A 69 -18.02 5.10 -5.62
N ALA A 70 -18.47 4.11 -6.39
CA ALA A 70 -17.61 3.07 -6.94
C ALA A 70 -16.66 3.62 -8.03
N GLU A 71 -17.13 4.62 -8.79
CA GLU A 71 -16.32 5.33 -9.77
C GLU A 71 -16.04 6.75 -9.28
N ARG A 72 -14.76 7.14 -9.31
CA ARG A 72 -14.29 8.45 -8.94
C ARG A 72 -13.87 9.21 -10.17
N VAL A 73 -14.48 10.36 -10.40
CA VAL A 73 -14.22 11.18 -11.59
C VAL A 73 -13.14 12.25 -11.36
N GLY A 74 -12.68 12.43 -10.12
CA GLY A 74 -11.60 13.37 -9.80
C GLY A 74 -12.02 14.84 -9.75
N ASN A 75 -13.29 15.12 -9.82
CA ASN A 75 -13.87 16.47 -9.78
C ASN A 75 -14.65 16.73 -8.48
N GLU A 76 -14.63 15.76 -7.57
CA GLU A 76 -15.34 15.88 -6.32
C GLU A 76 -14.65 16.93 -5.45
N ASN A 77 -15.40 17.95 -5.10
CA ASN A 77 -14.97 18.99 -4.19
C ASN A 77 -15.57 18.80 -2.81
N GLY A 78 -14.85 19.23 -1.80
CA GLY A 78 -15.29 19.21 -0.42
C GLY A 78 -15.02 17.88 0.28
N PHE A 79 -15.48 17.82 1.52
CA PHE A 79 -15.18 16.71 2.45
C PHE A 79 -15.71 15.35 1.98
N THR A 80 -16.87 15.31 1.37
CA THR A 80 -17.49 14.08 0.87
C THR A 80 -16.93 13.67 -0.50
N GLY A 81 -16.53 14.61 -1.33
CA GLY A 81 -16.02 14.35 -2.67
C GLY A 81 -14.65 13.67 -2.66
N ALA A 82 -13.69 14.23 -1.94
CA ALA A 82 -12.33 13.69 -1.82
C ALA A 82 -12.19 12.67 -0.68
N ARG A 83 -13.19 11.83 -0.49
CA ARG A 83 -13.32 10.95 0.67
C ARG A 83 -12.16 9.98 0.87
N VAL A 84 -11.43 9.64 -0.20
CA VAL A 84 -10.21 8.82 -0.13
C VAL A 84 -9.02 9.54 0.53
N LEU A 85 -9.04 10.86 0.61
CA LEU A 85 -8.02 11.65 1.31
C LEU A 85 -8.38 11.87 2.80
N HIS A 86 -9.51 11.37 3.24
CA HIS A 86 -9.94 11.36 4.62
C HIS A 86 -10.01 9.92 5.11
N PHE A 87 -9.77 9.73 6.41
CA PHE A 87 -9.98 8.41 7.00
C PHE A 87 -11.46 8.03 6.84
N ASN A 88 -11.72 6.95 6.14
CA ASN A 88 -13.05 6.51 5.73
C ASN A 88 -13.32 5.08 6.20
N LEU A 89 -14.55 4.59 6.00
CA LEU A 89 -14.96 3.23 6.39
C LEU A 89 -13.99 2.16 5.89
N TYR A 90 -13.68 2.22 4.60
CA TYR A 90 -12.80 1.21 3.98
C TYR A 90 -11.35 1.36 4.43
N GLY A 91 -10.93 2.58 4.77
CA GLY A 91 -9.65 2.84 5.42
C GLY A 91 -9.57 2.20 6.80
N ALA A 92 -10.67 2.25 7.58
CA ALA A 92 -10.75 1.58 8.87
C ALA A 92 -10.71 0.05 8.72
N GLN A 93 -11.46 -0.50 7.78
CA GLN A 93 -11.49 -1.94 7.47
C GLN A 93 -10.13 -2.44 6.94
N ALA A 94 -9.53 -1.73 6.01
CA ALA A 94 -8.22 -2.08 5.47
C ALA A 94 -7.10 -1.97 6.53
N THR A 95 -7.20 -0.98 7.43
CA THR A 95 -6.26 -0.89 8.57
C THR A 95 -6.47 -2.06 9.53
N LEU A 96 -7.72 -2.47 9.80
CA LEU A 96 -8.00 -3.67 10.60
C LEU A 96 -7.41 -4.93 9.95
N ALA A 97 -7.56 -5.10 8.64
CA ALA A 97 -6.94 -6.21 7.92
C ALA A 97 -5.42 -6.23 8.12
N ARG A 98 -4.75 -5.08 7.96
CA ARG A 98 -3.31 -4.92 8.18
C ARG A 98 -2.89 -5.19 9.63
N VAL A 99 -3.65 -4.68 10.61
CA VAL A 99 -3.40 -4.88 12.05
C VAL A 99 -3.50 -6.35 12.43
N TYR A 100 -4.56 -7.03 12.00
CA TYR A 100 -4.73 -8.46 12.25
C TYR A 100 -3.68 -9.30 11.54
N TRP A 101 -3.33 -8.96 10.30
CA TRP A 101 -2.25 -9.61 9.58
C TRP A 101 -0.91 -9.48 10.31
N MET A 102 -0.55 -8.28 10.77
CA MET A 102 0.68 -8.06 11.54
C MET A 102 0.67 -8.77 12.90
N LYS A 103 -0.50 -8.91 13.51
CA LYS A 103 -0.69 -9.68 14.75
C LYS A 103 -0.57 -11.18 14.54
N GLY A 104 -0.66 -11.68 13.31
CA GLY A 104 -0.68 -13.09 12.97
C GLY A 104 -2.09 -13.72 13.04
N ASP A 105 -3.13 -12.94 13.27
CA ASP A 105 -4.54 -13.39 13.21
C ASP A 105 -5.02 -13.33 11.75
N LEU A 106 -4.62 -14.31 10.97
CA LEU A 106 -4.89 -14.35 9.53
C LEU A 106 -6.38 -14.53 9.21
N ASP A 107 -7.15 -15.17 10.06
CA ASP A 107 -8.60 -15.34 9.87
C ASP A 107 -9.32 -13.99 9.95
N SER A 108 -9.05 -13.20 10.99
CA SER A 108 -9.60 -11.85 11.11
C SER A 108 -9.08 -10.95 10.00
N ALA A 109 -7.80 -11.04 9.63
CA ALA A 109 -7.22 -10.28 8.53
C ALA A 109 -7.95 -10.54 7.22
N ARG A 110 -8.23 -11.80 6.91
CA ARG A 110 -8.98 -12.24 5.73
C ARG A 110 -10.40 -11.66 5.72
N ILE A 111 -11.10 -11.71 6.86
CA ILE A 111 -12.48 -11.18 6.95
C ILE A 111 -12.52 -9.68 6.61
N TYR A 112 -11.58 -8.89 7.14
CA TYR A 112 -11.54 -7.46 6.88
C TYR A 112 -11.04 -7.11 5.48
N ALA A 113 -10.08 -7.85 4.93
CA ALA A 113 -9.65 -7.71 3.55
C ALA A 113 -10.79 -8.02 2.57
N ASP A 114 -11.56 -9.08 2.82
CA ASP A 114 -12.71 -9.49 2.01
C ASP A 114 -13.82 -8.42 2.01
N LYS A 115 -14.11 -7.79 3.15
CA LYS A 115 -15.07 -6.67 3.21
C LYS A 115 -14.69 -5.54 2.24
N VAL A 116 -13.42 -5.16 2.21
CA VAL A 116 -12.93 -4.10 1.32
C VAL A 116 -13.02 -4.53 -0.14
N ILE A 117 -12.58 -5.74 -0.47
CA ILE A 117 -12.61 -6.27 -1.84
C ILE A 117 -14.05 -6.36 -2.34
N ARG A 118 -14.96 -6.95 -1.57
CA ARG A 118 -16.37 -7.12 -1.95
C ARG A 118 -17.17 -5.82 -2.00
N SER A 119 -16.65 -4.74 -1.43
CA SER A 119 -17.29 -3.42 -1.57
C SER A 119 -17.38 -2.97 -3.02
N ASN A 120 -16.51 -3.47 -3.89
CA ASN A 120 -16.36 -3.08 -5.31
C ASN A 120 -16.15 -1.56 -5.50
N LYS A 121 -15.67 -0.88 -4.45
CA LYS A 121 -15.34 0.56 -4.50
C LYS A 121 -13.94 0.83 -5.05
N PHE A 122 -13.10 -0.19 -5.14
CA PHE A 122 -11.70 -0.09 -5.54
C PHE A 122 -11.41 -1.12 -6.61
N ARG A 123 -10.59 -0.75 -7.59
CA ARG A 123 -10.18 -1.62 -8.69
C ARG A 123 -8.69 -1.45 -8.96
N PHE A 124 -8.09 -2.41 -9.63
CA PHE A 124 -6.72 -2.26 -10.09
C PHE A 124 -6.61 -1.19 -11.17
N ALA A 125 -5.54 -0.40 -11.09
CA ALA A 125 -5.20 0.55 -12.13
C ALA A 125 -4.87 -0.19 -13.43
N SER A 126 -5.44 0.28 -14.54
CA SER A 126 -5.07 -0.23 -15.87
C SER A 126 -3.63 0.13 -16.23
N LYS A 127 -3.06 -0.50 -17.25
CA LYS A 127 -1.73 -0.12 -17.76
C LYS A 127 -1.61 1.39 -18.02
N THR A 128 -2.64 1.98 -18.63
CA THR A 128 -2.68 3.42 -18.91
C THR A 128 -2.78 4.23 -17.63
N SER A 129 -3.59 3.77 -16.68
CA SER A 129 -3.75 4.43 -15.39
C SER A 129 -2.53 4.30 -14.49
N LEU A 130 -1.70 3.25 -14.65
CA LEU A 130 -0.42 3.16 -13.96
C LEU A 130 0.52 4.31 -14.33
N ASN A 131 0.49 4.78 -15.58
CA ASN A 131 1.19 5.99 -15.99
C ASN A 131 0.61 7.25 -15.34
N THR A 132 -0.71 7.35 -15.25
CA THR A 132 -1.40 8.48 -14.58
C THR A 132 -1.33 8.42 -13.06
N PHE A 133 -1.13 7.23 -12.51
CA PHE A 133 -0.86 7.00 -11.09
C PHE A 133 0.32 7.86 -10.61
N MET A 134 1.36 7.91 -11.42
CA MET A 134 2.55 8.70 -11.16
C MET A 134 2.32 10.21 -11.31
N GLN A 135 1.32 10.62 -12.07
CA GLN A 135 1.01 12.03 -12.30
C GLN A 135 0.26 12.68 -11.13
N LYS A 136 -0.40 11.88 -10.30
CA LYS A 136 -1.31 12.37 -9.25
C LYS A 136 -0.97 11.90 -7.85
N THR A 137 0.12 11.17 -7.68
CA THR A 137 0.63 10.61 -6.41
C THR A 137 -0.36 9.76 -5.61
N VAL A 138 -1.66 9.98 -5.75
CA VAL A 138 -2.74 9.15 -5.20
C VAL A 138 -3.53 8.53 -6.34
N SER A 139 -3.48 7.23 -6.48
CA SER A 139 -4.31 6.52 -7.47
C SER A 139 -5.79 6.63 -7.12
N MET A 140 -6.58 7.09 -8.06
CA MET A 140 -8.03 7.18 -7.88
C MET A 140 -8.72 5.82 -7.87
N GLU A 141 -8.11 4.84 -8.54
CA GLU A 141 -8.69 3.51 -8.67
C GLU A 141 -8.32 2.61 -7.49
N GLU A 142 -7.05 2.66 -7.08
CA GLU A 142 -6.50 1.73 -6.08
C GLU A 142 -6.48 2.24 -4.65
N THR A 143 -6.48 3.56 -4.45
CA THR A 143 -6.33 4.12 -3.11
C THR A 143 -7.59 3.93 -2.29
N ILE A 144 -7.47 3.19 -1.20
CA ILE A 144 -8.51 3.02 -0.19
C ILE A 144 -8.53 4.22 0.74
N TRP A 145 -7.35 4.61 1.19
CA TRP A 145 -7.13 5.78 2.02
C TRP A 145 -5.76 6.38 1.72
N GLY A 146 -5.70 7.69 1.62
CA GLY A 146 -4.50 8.48 1.43
C GLY A 146 -4.50 9.72 2.31
N LEU A 147 -3.37 10.40 2.35
CA LEU A 147 -3.21 11.68 3.02
C LEU A 147 -2.92 12.75 1.98
N TYR A 148 -3.64 13.87 2.08
CA TYR A 148 -3.33 15.04 1.28
C TYR A 148 -1.96 15.62 1.67
N ASN A 149 -1.11 15.82 0.68
CA ASN A 149 0.13 16.55 0.85
C ASN A 149 0.53 17.16 -0.50
N ALA A 150 0.52 18.49 -0.58
CA ALA A 150 0.88 19.22 -1.78
C ALA A 150 2.39 19.18 -2.07
N GLU A 151 3.21 18.96 -1.05
CA GLU A 151 4.66 19.09 -1.13
C GLU A 151 5.39 17.72 -1.32
N VAL A 152 4.67 16.60 -1.29
CA VAL A 152 5.28 15.25 -1.44
C VAL A 152 6.23 15.18 -2.63
N TYR A 153 5.80 15.74 -3.76
CA TYR A 153 6.59 15.72 -4.97
C TYR A 153 7.87 16.56 -4.86
N SER A 154 7.76 17.79 -4.39
CA SER A 154 8.89 18.71 -4.25
C SER A 154 9.88 18.21 -3.21
N ASP A 155 9.38 17.65 -2.12
CA ASP A 155 10.18 17.08 -1.04
C ASP A 155 10.92 15.84 -1.53
N TRP A 156 10.22 14.91 -2.19
CA TRP A 156 10.85 13.72 -2.75
C TRP A 156 11.93 14.09 -3.77
N LEU A 157 11.62 14.97 -4.71
CA LEU A 157 12.56 15.43 -5.71
C LEU A 157 13.81 16.05 -5.08
N THR A 158 13.63 16.90 -4.09
CA THR A 158 14.74 17.64 -3.46
C THR A 158 15.58 16.73 -2.57
N GLN A 159 14.95 15.90 -1.74
CA GLN A 159 15.65 15.13 -0.71
C GLN A 159 16.22 13.82 -1.27
N HIS A 160 15.54 13.18 -2.21
CA HIS A 160 15.88 11.83 -2.65
C HIS A 160 16.52 11.77 -4.04
N VAL A 161 16.19 12.69 -4.93
CA VAL A 161 16.70 12.67 -6.30
C VAL A 161 17.86 13.63 -6.49
N ARG A 162 17.70 14.90 -6.08
CA ARG A 162 18.73 15.95 -6.25
C ARG A 162 19.86 15.84 -5.23
N ARG A 163 19.54 15.50 -3.97
CA ARG A 163 20.53 15.22 -2.92
C ARG A 163 20.93 13.77 -3.00
N GLN A 164 22.22 13.49 -2.91
CA GLN A 164 22.79 12.16 -3.15
C GLN A 164 22.24 11.09 -2.21
N GLY A 165 21.94 9.95 -2.76
CA GLY A 165 22.05 8.65 -2.09
C GLY A 165 20.77 7.98 -1.61
N LEU A 166 19.62 8.65 -1.44
CA LEU A 166 18.42 7.98 -0.94
C LEU A 166 17.44 7.55 -2.04
N GLY A 167 17.56 8.11 -3.23
CA GLY A 167 16.71 7.75 -4.38
C GLY A 167 17.42 6.88 -5.42
N ASP A 168 18.72 6.67 -5.26
CA ASP A 168 19.48 5.86 -6.21
C ASP A 168 19.20 4.39 -5.97
N LEU A 169 18.81 3.72 -7.02
CA LEU A 169 18.54 2.30 -6.98
C LEU A 169 19.80 1.52 -7.33
N THR A 170 20.05 0.46 -6.60
CA THR A 170 21.12 -0.47 -6.93
C THR A 170 20.83 -1.17 -8.25
N THR A 171 21.87 -1.63 -8.94
CA THR A 171 21.74 -2.33 -10.22
C THR A 171 20.83 -3.56 -10.17
N ASP A 172 20.64 -4.13 -8.99
CA ASP A 172 19.88 -5.38 -8.81
C ASP A 172 18.37 -5.18 -8.66
N PHE A 173 17.89 -3.95 -8.41
CA PHE A 173 16.45 -3.75 -8.20
C PHE A 173 15.61 -4.12 -9.43
N LYS A 174 16.14 -3.91 -10.65
CA LYS A 174 15.46 -4.27 -11.89
C LYS A 174 15.26 -5.78 -12.03
N SER A 175 16.15 -6.58 -11.44
CA SER A 175 16.07 -8.05 -11.52
C SER A 175 14.80 -8.62 -10.90
N ILE A 176 14.27 -8.00 -9.85
CA ILE A 176 13.01 -8.46 -9.23
C ILE A 176 11.80 -8.23 -10.12
N TYR A 177 11.90 -7.28 -11.08
CA TYR A 177 10.87 -6.98 -12.07
C TYR A 177 11.15 -7.59 -13.45
N ALA A 178 12.33 -8.20 -13.64
CA ALA A 178 12.73 -8.79 -14.90
C ALA A 178 11.97 -10.10 -15.15
N TYR A 179 10.68 -9.96 -15.47
CA TYR A 179 9.85 -11.05 -15.90
C TYR A 179 9.59 -10.95 -17.40
N GLU A 180 9.99 -11.98 -18.13
CA GLU A 180 9.60 -12.19 -19.53
C GLU A 180 8.89 -13.53 -19.61
N GLY A 181 7.56 -13.48 -19.65
CA GLY A 181 6.74 -14.67 -19.85
C GLY A 181 6.87 -15.20 -21.28
N PRO A 182 6.52 -16.49 -21.51
CA PRO A 182 6.58 -17.09 -22.84
C PRO A 182 5.68 -16.41 -23.87
N THR A 183 4.71 -15.62 -23.41
CA THR A 183 3.80 -14.85 -24.25
C THR A 183 4.30 -13.42 -24.51
N GLY A 184 5.50 -13.05 -24.07
CA GLY A 184 6.04 -11.69 -24.16
C GLY A 184 5.42 -10.70 -23.17
N LYS A 185 4.64 -11.18 -22.19
CA LYS A 185 4.11 -10.36 -21.10
C LYS A 185 5.25 -9.85 -20.23
N LYS A 186 5.16 -8.59 -19.81
CA LYS A 186 6.17 -7.90 -19.00
C LYS A 186 5.52 -7.21 -17.81
N ASP A 187 6.28 -7.08 -16.73
CA ASP A 187 5.83 -6.34 -15.56
C ASP A 187 5.70 -4.83 -15.88
N TYR A 188 4.48 -4.32 -15.90
CA TYR A 188 4.21 -2.91 -16.19
C TYR A 188 4.81 -1.95 -15.17
N ARG A 189 5.08 -2.41 -13.96
CA ARG A 189 5.70 -1.59 -12.90
C ARG A 189 7.11 -1.17 -13.28
N LEU A 190 7.87 -2.04 -13.97
CA LEU A 190 9.22 -1.73 -14.40
C LEU A 190 9.26 -0.50 -15.32
N ASP A 191 8.36 -0.46 -16.30
CA ASP A 191 8.32 0.63 -17.28
C ASP A 191 7.69 1.93 -16.72
N ASN A 192 6.87 1.83 -15.68
CA ASN A 192 6.07 2.95 -15.22
C ASN A 192 6.55 3.57 -13.90
N TRP A 193 7.22 2.81 -13.04
CA TRP A 193 7.61 3.28 -11.71
C TRP A 193 9.07 3.66 -11.59
N PHE A 194 9.86 3.40 -12.63
CA PHE A 194 11.28 3.66 -12.65
C PHE A 194 11.66 4.51 -13.85
N GLY A 195 12.68 5.34 -13.67
CA GLY A 195 13.23 6.20 -14.70
C GLY A 195 14.71 6.41 -14.50
N THR A 196 15.35 7.05 -15.46
CA THR A 196 16.78 7.40 -15.39
C THR A 196 16.94 8.91 -15.30
N TYR A 197 17.67 9.37 -14.30
CA TYR A 197 18.00 10.77 -14.11
C TYR A 197 19.49 11.00 -14.39
N ASN A 198 19.81 12.07 -15.11
CA ASN A 198 21.20 12.46 -15.35
C ASN A 198 21.68 13.39 -14.23
N ARG A 199 22.47 12.87 -13.31
CA ARG A 199 23.08 13.62 -12.22
C ARG A 199 24.48 14.07 -12.61
N SER A 200 24.63 15.33 -13.00
CA SER A 200 25.93 15.92 -13.38
C SER A 200 26.70 15.09 -14.41
N GLY A 201 26.01 14.58 -15.43
CA GLY A 201 26.61 13.76 -16.49
C GLY A 201 26.58 12.24 -16.25
N THR A 202 26.18 11.80 -15.06
CA THR A 202 26.07 10.36 -14.74
C THR A 202 24.61 9.94 -14.72
N PRO A 203 24.19 8.97 -15.56
CA PRO A 203 22.83 8.42 -15.50
C PRO A 203 22.68 7.56 -14.24
N VAL A 204 21.62 7.82 -13.47
CA VAL A 204 21.23 7.07 -12.28
C VAL A 204 19.77 6.62 -12.40
N ASP A 205 19.51 5.38 -12.03
CA ASP A 205 18.14 4.88 -11.98
C ASP A 205 17.44 5.38 -10.71
N ILE A 206 16.23 5.84 -10.85
CA ILE A 206 15.44 6.43 -9.78
C ILE A 206 14.02 5.87 -9.76
N LEU A 207 13.41 5.83 -8.57
CA LEU A 207 12.01 5.53 -8.40
C LEU A 207 11.18 6.78 -8.71
N VAL A 208 10.38 6.74 -9.78
CA VAL A 208 9.52 7.86 -10.19
C VAL A 208 8.07 7.69 -9.74
N LYS A 209 7.74 6.58 -9.11
CA LYS A 209 6.38 6.24 -8.64
C LYS A 209 5.70 7.32 -7.80
N VAL A 210 6.46 8.10 -7.06
CA VAL A 210 5.97 9.19 -6.21
C VAL A 210 6.19 10.59 -6.80
N MET A 211 6.75 10.67 -8.01
CA MET A 211 7.22 11.93 -8.59
C MET A 211 6.25 12.57 -9.59
N GLY A 212 5.15 11.89 -9.90
CA GLY A 212 4.24 12.37 -10.93
C GLY A 212 4.83 12.25 -12.35
N ASN A 213 4.21 12.91 -13.33
CA ASN A 213 4.67 12.85 -14.70
C ASN A 213 6.02 13.58 -14.86
N VAL A 214 7.08 12.83 -14.91
CA VAL A 214 8.39 13.32 -15.30
C VAL A 214 8.51 13.10 -16.80
N SER A 215 7.95 14.01 -17.59
CA SER A 215 8.05 13.97 -19.06
C SER A 215 9.49 14.16 -19.55
N ASP A 216 10.34 14.69 -18.71
CA ASP A 216 11.76 14.87 -18.95
C ASP A 216 12.55 14.61 -17.67
N THR A 217 13.15 13.41 -17.60
CA THR A 217 14.03 13.02 -16.49
C THR A 217 15.34 13.81 -16.48
N THR A 218 15.66 14.57 -17.54
CA THR A 218 16.87 15.38 -17.61
C THR A 218 16.68 16.74 -16.94
N SER A 219 15.48 17.32 -16.99
CA SER A 219 15.21 18.63 -16.41
C SER A 219 14.48 18.58 -15.08
N LEU A 220 13.76 17.50 -14.78
CA LEU A 220 12.92 17.34 -13.58
C LEU A 220 12.17 18.64 -13.23
N THR A 221 11.52 19.21 -14.22
CA THR A 221 10.76 20.44 -14.03
C THR A 221 9.52 20.16 -13.18
N THR A 222 9.33 20.98 -12.18
CA THR A 222 8.31 20.88 -11.15
C THR A 222 6.92 21.35 -11.61
N SER A 223 6.60 21.31 -12.88
CA SER A 223 5.25 21.67 -13.33
C SER A 223 4.27 20.58 -13.01
N TYR A 224 3.85 20.53 -11.75
CA TYR A 224 2.70 19.74 -11.34
C TYR A 224 1.42 20.50 -11.68
N ASN A 225 0.66 20.01 -12.64
CA ASN A 225 -0.69 20.50 -12.89
C ASN A 225 -1.61 19.82 -11.86
N GLY A 226 -1.72 20.45 -10.67
CA GLY A 226 -2.42 19.93 -9.53
C GLY A 226 -3.83 19.44 -9.83
N GLY A 227 -4.05 18.15 -9.68
CA GLY A 227 -5.39 17.58 -9.54
C GLY A 227 -5.79 17.55 -8.05
N PRO A 228 -7.07 17.30 -7.75
CA PRO A 228 -7.60 17.31 -6.38
C PRO A 228 -7.02 16.23 -5.46
N TYR A 229 -6.20 15.32 -5.97
CA TYR A 229 -5.71 14.12 -5.27
C TYR A 229 -4.20 14.15 -5.03
N LEU A 230 -3.68 15.32 -4.70
CA LEU A 230 -2.30 15.47 -4.22
C LEU A 230 -2.11 14.77 -2.88
N GLY A 231 -1.10 13.92 -2.79
CA GLY A 231 -0.82 13.25 -1.53
C GLY A 231 -0.12 11.91 -1.65
N THR A 232 -0.25 11.13 -0.60
CA THR A 232 0.34 9.80 -0.49
C THR A 232 -0.73 8.76 -0.20
N SER A 233 -0.73 7.67 -0.97
CA SER A 233 -1.59 6.52 -0.69
C SER A 233 -1.07 5.78 0.54
N MET A 234 -1.88 5.71 1.59
CA MET A 234 -1.54 5.00 2.82
C MET A 234 -1.89 3.52 2.73
N ILE A 235 -2.99 3.20 2.07
CA ILE A 235 -3.44 1.83 1.81
C ILE A 235 -4.03 1.77 0.40
N ARG A 236 -3.65 0.75 -0.37
CA ARG A 236 -4.16 0.47 -1.71
C ARG A 236 -4.75 -0.93 -1.79
N ILE A 237 -5.66 -1.13 -2.72
CA ILE A 237 -6.40 -2.39 -2.87
C ILE A 237 -5.49 -3.62 -3.08
N PRO A 238 -4.34 -3.58 -3.77
CA PRO A 238 -3.46 -4.74 -3.90
C PRO A 238 -3.04 -5.34 -2.55
N GLU A 239 -2.93 -4.53 -1.49
CA GLU A 239 -2.59 -5.04 -0.16
C GLU A 239 -3.64 -6.01 0.39
N MET A 240 -4.91 -5.72 0.14
CA MET A 240 -6.01 -6.60 0.56
C MET A 240 -5.94 -7.96 -0.15
N TYR A 241 -5.58 -7.96 -1.43
CA TYR A 241 -5.40 -9.19 -2.20
C TYR A 241 -4.20 -10.02 -1.70
N TYR A 242 -3.09 -9.38 -1.34
CA TYR A 242 -1.96 -10.10 -0.75
C TYR A 242 -2.29 -10.68 0.63
N ILE A 243 -3.03 -9.95 1.47
CA ILE A 243 -3.50 -10.47 2.77
C ILE A 243 -4.42 -11.67 2.56
N MET A 244 -5.34 -11.62 1.59
CA MET A 244 -6.22 -12.75 1.25
C MET A 244 -5.42 -13.95 0.79
N SER A 245 -4.48 -13.75 -0.15
CA SER A 245 -3.64 -14.82 -0.69
C SER A 245 -2.83 -15.51 0.42
N GLU A 246 -2.18 -14.74 1.28
CA GLU A 246 -1.38 -15.27 2.38
C GLU A 246 -2.23 -16.03 3.40
N ALA A 247 -3.39 -15.49 3.78
CA ALA A 247 -4.29 -16.14 4.73
C ALA A 247 -4.88 -17.44 4.18
N LEU A 248 -5.24 -17.49 2.91
CA LEU A 248 -5.74 -18.71 2.27
C LEU A 248 -4.64 -19.77 2.13
N LEU A 249 -3.44 -19.36 1.76
CA LEU A 249 -2.30 -20.27 1.68
C LEU A 249 -1.99 -20.90 3.04
N ALA A 250 -2.01 -20.11 4.10
CA ALA A 250 -1.77 -20.57 5.47
C ALA A 250 -2.82 -21.59 5.97
N THR A 251 -4.04 -21.56 5.42
CA THR A 251 -5.10 -22.53 5.73
C THR A 251 -5.12 -23.73 4.77
N GLY A 252 -4.13 -23.85 3.87
CA GLY A 252 -4.02 -24.95 2.91
C GLY A 252 -4.88 -24.80 1.66
N ASN A 253 -5.53 -23.66 1.46
CA ASN A 253 -6.28 -23.36 0.25
C ASN A 253 -5.37 -22.69 -0.79
N ALA A 254 -4.49 -23.47 -1.41
CA ALA A 254 -3.53 -22.95 -2.39
C ALA A 254 -4.20 -22.41 -3.66
N GLU A 255 -5.29 -23.03 -4.12
CA GLU A 255 -6.05 -22.59 -5.30
C GLU A 255 -6.66 -21.20 -5.07
N GLY A 256 -7.37 -21.00 -3.97
CA GLY A 256 -7.91 -19.69 -3.63
C GLY A 256 -6.83 -18.63 -3.37
N ALA A 257 -5.70 -19.02 -2.79
CA ALA A 257 -4.56 -18.13 -2.61
C ALA A 257 -3.98 -17.67 -3.96
N MET A 258 -3.87 -18.58 -4.92
CA MET A 258 -3.41 -18.32 -6.28
C MET A 258 -4.36 -17.35 -7.01
N GLU A 259 -5.68 -17.52 -6.89
CA GLU A 259 -6.66 -16.61 -7.52
C GLU A 259 -6.44 -15.13 -7.10
N TYR A 260 -6.25 -14.89 -5.79
CA TYR A 260 -6.02 -13.53 -5.29
C TYR A 260 -4.66 -12.97 -5.72
N LEU A 261 -3.60 -13.79 -5.74
CA LEU A 261 -2.30 -13.38 -6.23
C LEU A 261 -2.34 -13.07 -7.72
N ASP A 262 -2.97 -13.92 -8.50
CA ASP A 262 -3.10 -13.80 -9.95
C ASP A 262 -3.92 -12.58 -10.38
N ALA A 263 -4.89 -12.16 -9.59
CA ALA A 263 -5.61 -10.92 -9.84
C ALA A 263 -4.69 -9.70 -9.85
N VAL A 264 -3.71 -9.66 -8.94
CA VAL A 264 -2.71 -8.59 -8.90
C VAL A 264 -1.70 -8.74 -10.03
N VAL A 265 -1.18 -9.94 -10.23
CA VAL A 265 -0.15 -10.27 -11.24
C VAL A 265 -0.64 -9.93 -12.65
N ASP A 266 -1.87 -10.32 -13.00
CA ASP A 266 -2.50 -10.01 -14.28
C ASP A 266 -2.71 -8.49 -14.46
N ALA A 267 -3.16 -7.81 -13.42
CA ALA A 267 -3.32 -6.34 -13.44
C ALA A 267 -1.98 -5.61 -13.62
N ARG A 268 -0.86 -6.24 -13.31
CA ARG A 268 0.50 -5.74 -13.54
C ARG A 268 1.11 -6.19 -14.87
N GLY A 269 0.34 -6.86 -15.73
CA GLY A 269 0.73 -7.26 -17.08
C GLY A 269 1.53 -8.54 -17.15
N MET A 270 1.73 -9.22 -16.04
CA MET A 270 2.45 -10.49 -15.99
C MET A 270 1.51 -11.67 -16.28
N GLU A 271 2.10 -12.81 -16.57
CA GLU A 271 1.37 -14.06 -16.72
C GLU A 271 0.95 -14.60 -15.35
N LYS A 272 -0.31 -14.99 -15.24
CA LYS A 272 -0.86 -15.61 -14.03
C LYS A 272 -0.09 -16.86 -13.66
N PHE A 273 0.06 -17.15 -12.39
CA PHE A 273 0.68 -18.40 -11.94
C PHE A 273 -0.10 -19.62 -12.43
N ALA A 274 -1.44 -19.52 -12.46
CA ALA A 274 -2.30 -20.57 -12.98
C ALA A 274 -2.09 -20.89 -14.48
N ASP A 275 -1.58 -19.94 -15.26
CA ASP A 275 -1.36 -20.10 -16.71
C ASP A 275 0.06 -20.61 -17.03
N ARG A 276 0.96 -20.69 -16.06
CA ARG A 276 2.36 -21.09 -16.25
C ARG A 276 2.50 -22.58 -16.56
N THR A 277 3.43 -22.90 -17.43
CA THR A 277 3.70 -24.30 -17.80
C THR A 277 5.18 -24.63 -17.57
N PRO A 278 5.52 -25.64 -16.74
CA PRO A 278 4.58 -26.45 -15.95
C PRO A 278 3.88 -25.64 -14.84
N LEU A 279 2.69 -26.08 -14.46
CA LEU A 279 1.99 -25.49 -13.30
C LEU A 279 2.84 -25.68 -12.05
N VAL A 280 3.06 -24.61 -11.32
CA VAL A 280 3.82 -24.61 -10.07
C VAL A 280 2.92 -24.08 -8.95
N ASP A 281 2.88 -24.81 -7.85
CA ASP A 281 2.18 -24.31 -6.65
C ASP A 281 2.82 -23.03 -6.15
N ILE A 282 1.98 -22.07 -5.78
CA ILE A 282 2.47 -20.83 -5.19
C ILE A 282 2.98 -21.08 -3.76
N THR A 283 3.99 -20.31 -3.40
CA THR A 283 4.58 -20.32 -2.06
C THR A 283 4.39 -18.99 -1.37
N LEU A 284 4.60 -18.94 -0.06
CA LEU A 284 4.65 -17.67 0.67
C LEU A 284 5.72 -16.73 0.09
N SER A 285 6.84 -17.28 -0.39
CA SER A 285 7.90 -16.49 -1.03
C SER A 285 7.40 -15.75 -2.28
N ASP A 286 6.57 -16.38 -3.09
CA ASP A 286 6.00 -15.75 -4.30
C ASP A 286 5.11 -14.57 -3.93
N ILE A 287 4.25 -14.74 -2.92
CA ILE A 287 3.39 -13.66 -2.40
C ILE A 287 4.26 -12.51 -1.86
N MET A 288 5.30 -12.82 -1.10
CA MET A 288 6.18 -11.80 -0.50
C MET A 288 7.00 -11.05 -1.55
N VAL A 289 7.46 -11.72 -2.60
CA VAL A 289 8.17 -11.08 -3.73
C VAL A 289 7.24 -10.11 -4.46
N GLU A 290 6.03 -10.54 -4.80
CA GLU A 290 5.06 -9.67 -5.47
C GLU A 290 4.65 -8.49 -4.58
N ARG A 291 4.43 -8.72 -3.29
CA ARG A 291 4.16 -7.68 -2.30
C ARG A 291 5.32 -6.67 -2.21
N ARG A 292 6.57 -7.14 -2.21
CA ARG A 292 7.75 -6.26 -2.22
C ARG A 292 7.80 -5.38 -3.47
N LYS A 293 7.52 -5.94 -4.66
CA LYS A 293 7.43 -5.16 -5.90
C LYS A 293 6.36 -4.07 -5.83
N GLU A 294 5.27 -4.33 -5.15
CA GLU A 294 4.12 -3.43 -5.08
C GLU A 294 4.34 -2.25 -4.14
N PHE A 295 5.09 -2.45 -3.05
CA PHE A 295 5.24 -1.46 -1.96
C PHE A 295 6.65 -0.89 -1.80
N ILE A 296 7.46 -0.98 -2.86
CA ILE A 296 8.76 -0.34 -2.92
C ILE A 296 8.63 1.20 -2.92
#